data_e2df0e686b2282212bb85126d10e0726
#
_entry.id   e2df0e686b2282212bb85126d10e0726
#
_cell.length_a   1.000
_cell.length_b   1.000
_cell.length_c   1.000
_cell.angle_alpha   90.00
_cell.angle_beta   90.00
_cell.angle_gamma   90.00
#
_symmetry.space_group_name_H-M   'P 1'
#
loop_
_entity.id
_entity.type
_entity.pdbx_description
1 polymer ?
#
loop_
_entity_poly.entity_id
_entity_poly.type
_entity_poly.pdbx_seq_one_letter_code
_entity_poly.pdbx_strand_id
1 'polypeptide(L)'
;GILGFDCKPDRYGNKVEVFAEIHIWYEDGQKEVIATDENWHVRTGKIRYSEIYMGETIDTDQPEIVEGKVLEVPFDKELLTFQECEPVRITQRLLAKKLWKDPKGNLLVDFGQNITGLVEVKIKGEKGQKIRIRHAEVLDKDGVFYPDTLRTAISHDTYILNGEEQVLMPHFTFHGFRYIAIDGIEDPKPEMFTACAMHSDMAKTGEFHCSNEKVNQLQSNISWGLRDNFFDIPTDCPQRDERLGWMGDAQIFSWTAAFNRNTARFFTKWMRDISAESSLEKGVPHVVPDLIGNYSSAAWSDAAVIIPWVVYQTYGDMRILEESWKCMHEWVDYIQDKTNENGLWMSGYQYGDWLALDREEGDSSVGATDIYFVANAYYLYVTNLVQQTAAALGKKKDADYYQTLYERTLKSFQAEYFTSRGRIVSETQTGCVLALYFHLAKEKDR
;
A
#
# COMPACT_ATOMS: atom_id res chain seq x y z
N GLY A 1 -17.44 -7.52 0.09
CA GLY A 1 -16.10 -8.07 0.14
C GLY A 1 -15.50 -8.03 1.54
N ILE A 2 -14.41 -8.71 1.74
CA ILE A 2 -13.62 -8.72 2.98
C ILE A 2 -12.34 -7.92 2.78
N LEU A 3 -11.90 -7.20 3.84
CA LEU A 3 -10.65 -6.44 3.83
C LEU A 3 -9.93 -6.58 5.17
N GLY A 4 -8.59 -6.51 5.11
CA GLY A 4 -7.70 -6.62 6.25
C GLY A 4 -7.52 -8.06 6.75
N PHE A 5 -6.57 -8.25 7.63
CA PHE A 5 -6.20 -9.57 8.17
C PHE A 5 -7.24 -10.17 9.13
N ASP A 6 -8.22 -9.41 9.58
CA ASP A 6 -9.37 -9.90 10.34
C ASP A 6 -10.53 -10.38 9.46
N CYS A 7 -10.39 -10.24 8.14
CA CYS A 7 -11.36 -10.70 7.12
C CYS A 7 -12.80 -10.28 7.39
N LYS A 8 -13.03 -9.10 7.99
CA LYS A 8 -14.39 -8.60 8.25
C LYS A 8 -15.05 -8.14 6.96
N PRO A 9 -16.28 -8.62 6.68
CA PRO A 9 -17.06 -8.17 5.53
C PRO A 9 -17.66 -6.77 5.76
N ASP A 10 -18.12 -6.18 4.65
CA ASP A 10 -19.01 -5.02 4.63
C ASP A 10 -18.47 -3.75 5.31
N ARG A 11 -17.16 -3.54 5.28
CA ARG A 11 -16.50 -2.38 5.90
C ARG A 11 -16.98 -1.04 5.35
N TYR A 12 -17.30 -0.99 4.05
CA TYR A 12 -17.79 0.20 3.35
C TYR A 12 -19.27 0.15 3.01
N GLY A 13 -19.98 -0.89 3.40
CA GLY A 13 -21.40 -1.10 3.16
C GLY A 13 -21.71 -2.49 2.61
N ASN A 14 -22.98 -2.85 2.66
CA ASN A 14 -23.50 -4.16 2.24
C ASN A 14 -24.36 -4.11 0.98
N LYS A 15 -24.36 -2.98 0.28
CA LYS A 15 -25.08 -2.77 -0.98
C LYS A 15 -24.10 -2.31 -2.04
N VAL A 16 -24.30 -2.76 -3.26
CA VAL A 16 -23.55 -2.32 -4.43
C VAL A 16 -24.44 -1.37 -5.21
N GLU A 17 -23.94 -0.17 -5.46
CA GLU A 17 -24.61 0.90 -6.17
C GLU A 17 -23.75 1.35 -7.34
N VAL A 18 -24.38 1.84 -8.42
CA VAL A 18 -23.68 2.32 -9.61
C VAL A 18 -24.21 3.71 -9.95
N PHE A 19 -23.31 4.64 -10.17
CA PHE A 19 -23.57 5.93 -10.77
C PHE A 19 -22.68 6.08 -12.01
N ALA A 20 -23.29 6.42 -13.14
CA ALA A 20 -22.56 6.67 -14.38
C ALA A 20 -23.24 7.76 -15.20
N GLU A 21 -22.43 8.62 -15.82
CA GLU A 21 -22.86 9.62 -16.80
C GLU A 21 -21.97 9.51 -18.04
N ILE A 22 -22.60 9.55 -19.21
CA ILE A 22 -21.92 9.67 -20.50
C ILE A 22 -22.24 11.04 -21.05
N HIS A 23 -21.24 11.91 -21.15
CA HIS A 23 -21.35 13.23 -21.73
C HIS A 23 -20.89 13.18 -23.19
N ILE A 24 -21.78 13.54 -24.11
CA ILE A 24 -21.54 13.54 -25.54
C ILE A 24 -21.55 15.00 -26.03
N TRP A 25 -20.48 15.40 -26.70
CA TRP A 25 -20.37 16.69 -27.39
C TRP A 25 -20.36 16.43 -28.88
N TYR A 26 -21.36 16.94 -29.57
CA TYR A 26 -21.48 16.85 -31.02
C TYR A 26 -20.71 18.00 -31.72
N GLU A 27 -20.34 17.79 -32.99
CA GLU A 27 -19.58 18.78 -33.78
C GLU A 27 -20.37 20.08 -34.02
N ASP A 28 -21.70 20.02 -34.00
CA ASP A 28 -22.60 21.17 -34.11
C ASP A 28 -22.75 21.97 -32.80
N GLY A 29 -22.05 21.59 -31.75
CA GLY A 29 -22.06 22.23 -30.44
C GLY A 29 -23.19 21.74 -29.50
N GLN A 30 -24.02 20.82 -29.92
CA GLN A 30 -25.01 20.19 -29.04
C GLN A 30 -24.33 19.32 -27.98
N LYS A 31 -24.98 19.23 -26.83
CA LYS A 31 -24.55 18.37 -25.71
C LYS A 31 -25.69 17.46 -25.31
N GLU A 32 -25.33 16.20 -25.07
CA GLU A 32 -26.24 15.20 -24.53
C GLU A 32 -25.60 14.56 -23.30
N VAL A 33 -26.41 14.24 -22.27
CA VAL A 33 -25.97 13.51 -21.09
C VAL A 33 -26.88 12.31 -20.92
N ILE A 34 -26.29 11.11 -20.96
CA ILE A 34 -26.96 9.87 -20.63
C ILE A 34 -26.51 9.47 -19.23
N ALA A 35 -27.41 9.49 -18.27
CA ALA A 35 -27.15 9.12 -16.87
C ALA A 35 -27.84 7.80 -16.50
N THR A 36 -27.33 7.12 -15.48
CA THR A 36 -28.05 6.02 -14.85
C THR A 36 -29.34 6.55 -14.19
N ASP A 37 -30.45 5.90 -14.48
CA ASP A 37 -31.78 6.22 -13.96
C ASP A 37 -32.63 4.95 -13.74
N GLU A 38 -33.89 5.10 -13.36
CA GLU A 38 -34.82 4.02 -13.11
C GLU A 38 -35.17 3.15 -14.34
N ASN A 39 -34.84 3.61 -15.57
CA ASN A 39 -35.05 2.86 -16.81
C ASN A 39 -33.95 1.84 -17.09
N TRP A 40 -32.88 1.87 -16.32
CA TRP A 40 -31.80 0.89 -16.45
C TRP A 40 -32.25 -0.47 -15.90
N HIS A 41 -31.52 -1.51 -16.31
CA HIS A 41 -31.80 -2.89 -15.89
C HIS A 41 -30.54 -3.50 -15.32
N VAL A 42 -30.70 -4.31 -14.29
CA VAL A 42 -29.65 -5.15 -13.72
C VAL A 42 -29.77 -6.59 -14.23
N ARG A 43 -28.62 -7.19 -14.53
CA ARG A 43 -28.57 -8.61 -14.93
C ARG A 43 -27.35 -9.30 -14.34
N THR A 44 -27.46 -10.61 -14.08
CA THR A 44 -26.31 -11.44 -13.78
C THR A 44 -25.45 -11.67 -15.03
N GLY A 45 -24.15 -11.78 -14.83
CA GLY A 45 -23.18 -12.05 -15.89
C GLY A 45 -22.40 -13.35 -15.67
N LYS A 46 -21.28 -13.48 -16.36
CA LYS A 46 -20.40 -14.66 -16.30
C LYS A 46 -19.61 -14.74 -14.99
N ILE A 47 -19.38 -13.62 -14.30
CA ILE A 47 -18.66 -13.60 -13.03
C ILE A 47 -19.62 -14.07 -11.95
N ARG A 48 -19.35 -15.26 -11.40
CA ARG A 48 -20.19 -15.93 -10.38
C ARG A 48 -19.76 -15.61 -8.95
N TYR A 49 -18.49 -15.32 -8.78
CA TYR A 49 -17.86 -14.95 -7.52
C TYR A 49 -16.63 -14.09 -7.79
N SER A 50 -16.41 -13.07 -6.99
CA SER A 50 -15.18 -12.32 -6.97
C SER A 50 -14.92 -11.76 -5.58
N GLU A 51 -13.67 -11.89 -5.14
CA GLU A 51 -13.21 -11.35 -3.87
C GLU A 51 -11.69 -11.12 -3.93
N ILE A 52 -11.23 -9.99 -3.37
CA ILE A 52 -9.87 -9.50 -3.59
C ILE A 52 -8.77 -10.47 -3.12
N TYR A 53 -9.00 -11.22 -2.02
CA TYR A 53 -8.03 -12.18 -1.49
C TYR A 53 -8.25 -13.60 -2.01
N MET A 54 -9.50 -13.94 -2.36
CA MET A 54 -9.87 -15.30 -2.69
C MET A 54 -9.73 -15.60 -4.17
N GLY A 55 -9.93 -14.59 -5.03
CA GLY A 55 -9.90 -14.71 -6.47
C GLY A 55 -11.28 -14.64 -7.11
N GLU A 56 -11.39 -15.09 -8.37
CA GLU A 56 -12.59 -14.93 -9.17
C GLU A 56 -13.05 -16.27 -9.78
N THR A 57 -14.38 -16.45 -9.88
CA THR A 57 -14.97 -17.58 -10.63
C THR A 57 -15.74 -17.04 -11.81
N ILE A 58 -15.33 -17.41 -13.02
CA ILE A 58 -15.96 -17.04 -14.29
C ILE A 58 -16.56 -18.28 -14.94
N ASP A 59 -17.84 -18.26 -15.19
CA ASP A 59 -18.57 -19.27 -15.95
C ASP A 59 -18.88 -18.72 -17.33
N THR A 60 -18.10 -19.12 -18.33
CA THR A 60 -18.23 -18.58 -19.70
C THR A 60 -19.39 -19.22 -20.47
N ASP A 61 -19.98 -20.29 -19.98
CA ASP A 61 -21.14 -20.96 -20.56
C ASP A 61 -22.47 -20.46 -19.97
N GLN A 62 -22.41 -19.73 -18.86
CA GLN A 62 -23.60 -19.24 -18.18
C GLN A 62 -24.28 -18.16 -19.03
N PRO A 63 -25.58 -18.34 -19.39
CA PRO A 63 -26.33 -17.30 -20.09
C PRO A 63 -26.54 -16.07 -19.20
N GLU A 64 -26.60 -14.91 -19.79
CA GLU A 64 -26.98 -13.68 -19.10
C GLU A 64 -28.46 -13.74 -18.74
N ILE A 65 -28.80 -13.44 -17.48
CA ILE A 65 -30.16 -13.46 -16.97
C ILE A 65 -30.51 -12.04 -16.54
N VAL A 66 -31.62 -11.52 -17.06
CA VAL A 66 -32.20 -10.26 -16.58
C VAL A 66 -32.92 -10.53 -15.26
N GLU A 67 -32.44 -9.94 -14.18
CA GLU A 67 -32.98 -10.18 -12.83
C GLU A 67 -34.01 -9.13 -12.40
N GLY A 68 -34.00 -7.95 -13.00
CA GLY A 68 -34.97 -6.93 -12.66
C GLY A 68 -34.62 -5.51 -13.06
N LYS A 69 -35.40 -4.59 -12.54
CA LYS A 69 -35.17 -3.16 -12.67
C LYS A 69 -34.27 -2.68 -11.53
N VAL A 70 -33.55 -1.62 -11.80
CA VAL A 70 -32.80 -0.89 -10.78
C VAL A 70 -33.74 -0.08 -9.89
N LEU A 71 -33.27 0.25 -8.70
CA LEU A 71 -33.92 1.20 -7.80
C LEU A 71 -33.06 2.45 -7.71
N GLU A 72 -33.64 3.61 -7.84
CA GLU A 72 -32.95 4.85 -7.56
C GLU A 72 -32.78 5.01 -6.05
N VAL A 73 -31.55 5.25 -5.63
CA VAL A 73 -31.17 5.44 -4.23
C VAL A 73 -30.73 6.88 -4.03
N PRO A 74 -31.27 7.59 -3.02
CA PRO A 74 -30.81 8.91 -2.70
C PRO A 74 -29.33 8.86 -2.27
N PHE A 75 -28.50 9.60 -2.98
CA PHE A 75 -27.06 9.71 -2.73
C PHE A 75 -26.61 11.15 -2.88
N ASP A 76 -25.78 11.61 -1.95
CA ASP A 76 -25.19 12.95 -2.02
C ASP A 76 -24.03 12.94 -3.03
N LYS A 77 -24.31 13.47 -4.23
CA LYS A 77 -23.31 13.51 -5.32
C LYS A 77 -22.15 14.45 -5.05
N GLU A 78 -22.23 15.34 -4.05
CA GLU A 78 -21.11 16.21 -3.64
C GLU A 78 -19.97 15.42 -2.97
N LEU A 79 -20.26 14.18 -2.52
CA LEU A 79 -19.25 13.27 -2.01
C LEU A 79 -18.38 12.63 -3.09
N LEU A 80 -18.79 12.73 -4.37
CA LEU A 80 -18.04 12.13 -5.48
C LEU A 80 -16.86 13.04 -5.85
N THR A 81 -15.67 12.45 -5.88
CA THR A 81 -14.44 13.10 -6.32
C THR A 81 -13.87 12.42 -7.54
N PHE A 82 -13.12 13.16 -8.36
CA PHE A 82 -12.40 12.56 -9.47
C PHE A 82 -11.26 11.68 -8.98
N GLN A 83 -10.97 10.62 -9.73
CA GLN A 83 -9.74 9.85 -9.51
C GLN A 83 -8.52 10.73 -9.80
N GLU A 84 -7.70 10.97 -8.79
CA GLU A 84 -6.59 11.93 -8.87
C GLU A 84 -5.24 11.28 -9.12
N CYS A 85 -5.01 10.07 -8.58
CA CYS A 85 -3.76 9.34 -8.80
C CYS A 85 -3.72 8.65 -10.18
N GLU A 86 -2.54 8.17 -10.54
CA GLU A 86 -2.36 7.36 -11.72
C GLU A 86 -3.17 6.06 -11.60
N PRO A 87 -3.98 5.72 -12.62
CA PRO A 87 -4.80 4.52 -12.57
C PRO A 87 -3.95 3.26 -12.56
N VAL A 88 -4.44 2.23 -11.88
CA VAL A 88 -3.85 0.90 -11.96
C VAL A 88 -4.04 0.34 -13.36
N ARG A 89 -2.94 -0.13 -13.97
CA ARG A 89 -2.93 -0.66 -15.34
C ARG A 89 -2.02 -1.87 -15.47
N ILE A 90 -2.30 -2.70 -16.46
CA ILE A 90 -1.32 -3.69 -16.93
C ILE A 90 -0.18 -2.94 -17.60
N THR A 91 0.99 -2.94 -16.98
CA THR A 91 2.17 -2.21 -17.43
C THR A 91 3.19 -3.10 -18.12
N GLN A 92 3.14 -4.41 -17.86
CA GLN A 92 4.06 -5.38 -18.46
C GLN A 92 3.40 -6.76 -18.54
N ARG A 93 3.73 -7.49 -19.63
CA ARG A 93 3.32 -8.86 -19.84
C ARG A 93 4.55 -9.77 -19.81
N LEU A 94 4.52 -10.81 -19.00
CA LEU A 94 5.61 -11.77 -18.82
C LEU A 94 5.17 -13.13 -19.32
N LEU A 95 5.92 -13.69 -20.28
CA LEU A 95 5.68 -15.03 -20.78
C LEU A 95 6.18 -16.07 -19.77
N ALA A 96 5.51 -17.23 -19.74
CA ALA A 96 5.95 -18.37 -18.97
C ALA A 96 7.36 -18.81 -19.39
N LYS A 97 8.27 -18.92 -18.43
CA LYS A 97 9.67 -19.36 -18.67
C LYS A 97 9.85 -20.86 -18.55
N LYS A 98 9.07 -21.48 -17.67
CA LYS A 98 9.18 -22.91 -17.39
C LYS A 98 7.82 -23.48 -17.01
N LEU A 99 7.55 -24.69 -17.47
CA LEU A 99 6.40 -25.51 -17.06
C LEU A 99 6.91 -26.90 -16.70
N TRP A 100 6.53 -27.40 -15.51
CA TRP A 100 6.95 -28.72 -15.02
C TRP A 100 5.99 -29.23 -13.94
N LYS A 101 6.16 -30.50 -13.56
CA LYS A 101 5.49 -31.05 -12.36
C LYS A 101 6.42 -30.98 -11.17
N ASP A 102 5.92 -30.48 -10.05
CA ASP A 102 6.64 -30.50 -8.78
C ASP A 102 6.69 -31.94 -8.19
N PRO A 103 7.46 -32.18 -7.10
CA PRO A 103 7.54 -33.49 -6.46
C PRO A 103 6.22 -34.06 -5.96
N LYS A 104 5.20 -33.21 -5.70
CA LYS A 104 3.83 -33.63 -5.32
C LYS A 104 2.89 -33.80 -6.49
N GLY A 105 3.37 -33.58 -7.72
CA GLY A 105 2.61 -33.72 -8.96
C GLY A 105 1.79 -32.49 -9.34
N ASN A 106 1.91 -31.35 -8.63
CA ASN A 106 1.31 -30.11 -9.06
C ASN A 106 1.97 -29.66 -10.38
N LEU A 107 1.16 -29.25 -11.33
CA LEU A 107 1.64 -28.70 -12.60
C LEU A 107 1.90 -27.21 -12.43
N LEU A 108 3.16 -26.80 -12.53
CA LEU A 108 3.61 -25.44 -12.22
C LEU A 108 4.07 -24.69 -13.44
N VAL A 109 3.85 -23.37 -13.42
CA VAL A 109 4.49 -22.41 -14.32
C VAL A 109 5.31 -21.40 -13.50
N ASP A 110 6.54 -21.11 -13.94
CA ASP A 110 7.39 -20.01 -13.44
C ASP A 110 7.43 -18.89 -14.48
N PHE A 111 7.07 -17.69 -14.07
CA PHE A 111 7.20 -16.47 -14.90
C PHE A 111 8.58 -15.80 -14.73
N GLY A 112 9.39 -16.25 -13.76
CA GLY A 112 10.76 -15.79 -13.52
C GLY A 112 10.89 -14.47 -12.81
N GLN A 113 9.77 -13.86 -12.42
CA GLN A 113 9.69 -12.61 -11.67
C GLN A 113 8.50 -12.67 -10.73
N ASN A 114 8.66 -12.23 -9.48
CA ASN A 114 7.55 -11.98 -8.57
C ASN A 114 6.86 -10.69 -8.96
N ILE A 115 5.53 -10.71 -9.07
CA ILE A 115 4.72 -9.58 -9.54
C ILE A 115 3.43 -9.46 -8.75
N THR A 116 2.85 -8.27 -8.76
CA THR A 116 1.43 -8.05 -8.50
C THR A 116 0.69 -7.97 -9.82
N GLY A 117 -0.40 -8.74 -9.94
CA GLY A 117 -1.15 -8.74 -11.19
C GLY A 117 -2.08 -9.93 -11.37
N LEU A 118 -2.27 -10.31 -12.63
CA LEU A 118 -3.23 -11.31 -13.08
C LEU A 118 -2.56 -12.31 -14.03
N VAL A 119 -3.19 -13.47 -14.21
CA VAL A 119 -2.80 -14.42 -15.27
C VAL A 119 -3.84 -14.40 -16.39
N GLU A 120 -3.40 -14.06 -17.58
CA GLU A 120 -4.17 -14.25 -18.80
C GLU A 120 -3.96 -15.68 -19.30
N VAL A 121 -5.07 -16.39 -19.51
CA VAL A 121 -5.08 -17.79 -19.96
C VAL A 121 -5.72 -17.88 -21.35
N LYS A 122 -4.96 -18.30 -22.36
CA LYS A 122 -5.47 -18.60 -23.69
C LYS A 122 -5.74 -20.10 -23.81
N ILE A 123 -7.01 -20.47 -23.94
CA ILE A 123 -7.41 -21.87 -23.86
C ILE A 123 -8.60 -22.19 -24.77
N LYS A 124 -8.58 -23.42 -25.30
CA LYS A 124 -9.72 -24.13 -25.84
C LYS A 124 -9.86 -25.44 -25.09
N GLY A 125 -11.03 -25.71 -24.51
CA GLY A 125 -11.32 -26.95 -23.79
C GLY A 125 -12.75 -27.39 -24.03
N GLU A 126 -13.17 -28.43 -23.30
CA GLU A 126 -14.52 -28.95 -23.43
C GLU A 126 -15.54 -28.03 -22.74
N LYS A 127 -16.77 -28.02 -23.24
CA LYS A 127 -17.89 -27.33 -22.58
C LYS A 127 -18.14 -27.90 -21.19
N GLY A 128 -18.20 -27.01 -20.18
CA GLY A 128 -18.33 -27.34 -18.76
C GLY A 128 -17.03 -27.78 -18.09
N GLN A 129 -15.91 -27.90 -18.83
CA GLN A 129 -14.62 -28.18 -18.24
C GLN A 129 -14.24 -27.07 -17.24
N LYS A 130 -13.81 -27.47 -16.05
CA LYS A 130 -13.39 -26.55 -14.99
C LYS A 130 -11.87 -26.53 -14.89
N ILE A 131 -11.28 -25.35 -15.01
CA ILE A 131 -9.86 -25.11 -14.76
C ILE A 131 -9.69 -24.20 -13.56
N ARG A 132 -8.57 -24.35 -12.83
CA ARG A 132 -8.21 -23.51 -11.70
C ARG A 132 -6.75 -23.11 -11.81
N ILE A 133 -6.50 -21.84 -11.56
CA ILE A 133 -5.16 -21.25 -11.45
C ILE A 133 -4.96 -20.82 -10.02
N ARG A 134 -3.98 -21.41 -9.33
CA ARG A 134 -3.58 -21.08 -7.97
C ARG A 134 -2.27 -20.31 -8.00
N HIS A 135 -2.10 -19.29 -7.16
CA HIS A 135 -0.96 -18.39 -7.18
C HIS A 135 -0.08 -18.58 -5.95
N ALA A 136 1.24 -18.43 -6.09
CA ALA A 136 2.20 -18.39 -5.00
C ALA A 136 3.47 -17.61 -5.40
N GLU A 137 4.12 -16.99 -4.44
CA GLU A 137 5.36 -16.24 -4.66
C GLU A 137 6.59 -17.15 -4.63
N VAL A 138 6.56 -18.21 -3.85
CA VAL A 138 7.70 -19.09 -3.58
C VAL A 138 7.32 -20.54 -3.69
N LEU A 139 8.34 -21.39 -3.82
CA LEU A 139 8.26 -22.84 -3.59
C LEU A 139 8.88 -23.14 -2.23
N ASP A 140 8.52 -24.26 -1.63
CA ASP A 140 9.19 -24.73 -0.41
C ASP A 140 10.64 -25.19 -0.70
N LYS A 141 11.35 -25.58 0.34
CA LYS A 141 12.76 -26.04 0.23
C LYS A 141 12.94 -27.28 -0.67
N ASP A 142 11.89 -28.04 -0.88
CA ASP A 142 11.88 -29.26 -1.71
C ASP A 142 11.36 -28.97 -3.16
N GLY A 143 11.07 -27.69 -3.46
CA GLY A 143 10.59 -27.24 -4.77
C GLY A 143 9.11 -27.49 -5.00
N VAL A 144 8.33 -27.71 -3.93
CA VAL A 144 6.88 -27.89 -3.99
C VAL A 144 6.18 -26.54 -3.92
N PHE A 145 5.04 -26.42 -4.60
CA PHE A 145 4.18 -25.24 -4.55
C PHE A 145 3.79 -24.90 -3.10
N TYR A 146 4.08 -23.66 -2.66
CA TYR A 146 3.97 -23.24 -1.27
C TYR A 146 3.07 -22.02 -1.07
N PRO A 147 1.76 -22.24 -0.80
CA PRO A 147 0.79 -21.17 -0.59
C PRO A 147 0.68 -20.67 0.85
N ASP A 148 1.38 -21.29 1.84
CA ASP A 148 1.19 -20.97 3.26
C ASP A 148 1.54 -19.54 3.63
N THR A 149 2.41 -18.88 2.82
CA THR A 149 2.72 -17.45 2.96
C THR A 149 1.53 -16.52 2.69
N LEU A 150 0.48 -17.04 2.05
CA LEU A 150 -0.73 -16.28 1.74
C LEU A 150 -1.70 -16.17 2.93
N ARG A 151 -1.43 -16.89 4.02
CA ARG A 151 -2.27 -16.98 5.22
C ARG A 151 -3.69 -17.46 4.87
N THR A 152 -4.72 -16.63 5.07
CA THR A 152 -6.11 -17.01 4.75
C THR A 152 -6.52 -16.67 3.31
N ALA A 153 -5.70 -15.93 2.56
CA ALA A 153 -5.97 -15.65 1.16
C ALA A 153 -5.85 -16.93 0.32
N ILE A 154 -6.94 -17.33 -0.33
CA ILE A 154 -6.96 -18.54 -1.17
C ILE A 154 -6.22 -18.31 -2.49
N SER A 155 -6.33 -17.09 -3.02
CA SER A 155 -5.59 -16.62 -4.21
C SER A 155 -5.69 -17.55 -5.41
N HIS A 156 -6.92 -17.92 -5.83
CA HIS A 156 -7.13 -18.73 -7.01
C HIS A 156 -8.28 -18.27 -7.89
N ASP A 157 -8.08 -18.37 -9.22
CA ASP A 157 -9.10 -18.11 -10.22
C ASP A 157 -9.62 -19.40 -10.82
N THR A 158 -10.93 -19.46 -11.02
CA THR A 158 -11.62 -20.63 -11.57
C THR A 158 -12.38 -20.24 -12.82
N TYR A 159 -12.26 -21.03 -13.88
CA TYR A 159 -12.97 -20.83 -15.13
C TYR A 159 -13.76 -22.09 -15.50
N ILE A 160 -15.00 -21.91 -15.90
CA ILE A 160 -15.85 -22.96 -16.50
C ILE A 160 -15.98 -22.64 -17.98
N LEU A 161 -15.47 -23.52 -18.85
CA LEU A 161 -15.29 -23.28 -20.26
C LEU A 161 -16.59 -23.55 -21.06
N ASN A 162 -16.79 -22.79 -22.14
CA ASN A 162 -17.95 -22.95 -23.04
C ASN A 162 -17.68 -23.85 -24.27
N GLY A 163 -16.46 -24.39 -24.40
CA GLY A 163 -16.07 -25.23 -25.55
C GLY A 163 -15.36 -24.50 -26.69
N GLU A 164 -15.38 -23.18 -26.69
CA GLU A 164 -14.75 -22.34 -27.71
C GLU A 164 -13.32 -21.93 -27.31
N GLU A 165 -12.56 -21.40 -28.27
CA GLU A 165 -11.28 -20.76 -27.97
C GLU A 165 -11.50 -19.44 -27.25
N GLN A 166 -10.85 -19.23 -26.11
CA GLN A 166 -11.08 -18.08 -25.23
C GLN A 166 -9.76 -17.52 -24.70
N VAL A 167 -9.78 -16.23 -24.41
CA VAL A 167 -8.77 -15.56 -23.57
C VAL A 167 -9.48 -15.14 -22.28
N LEU A 168 -9.03 -15.70 -21.17
CA LEU A 168 -9.65 -15.55 -19.86
C LEU A 168 -8.69 -14.83 -18.92
N MET A 169 -9.23 -13.91 -18.12
CA MET A 169 -8.51 -13.15 -17.10
C MET A 169 -9.53 -12.66 -16.07
N PRO A 170 -9.24 -12.64 -14.77
CA PRO A 170 -10.13 -12.08 -13.76
C PRO A 170 -10.23 -10.56 -13.90
N HIS A 171 -11.26 -9.94 -13.25
CA HIS A 171 -11.58 -8.53 -13.39
C HIS A 171 -11.54 -7.77 -12.07
N PHE A 172 -11.98 -8.38 -10.97
CA PHE A 172 -12.20 -7.72 -9.68
C PHE A 172 -11.34 -8.30 -8.54
N THR A 173 -10.19 -8.86 -8.88
CA THR A 173 -9.18 -9.35 -7.96
C THR A 173 -7.79 -9.08 -8.53
N PHE A 174 -6.75 -9.30 -7.74
CA PHE A 174 -5.36 -9.39 -8.17
C PHE A 174 -4.58 -10.25 -7.19
N HIS A 175 -3.41 -10.74 -7.61
CA HIS A 175 -2.58 -11.65 -6.85
C HIS A 175 -1.13 -11.20 -6.83
N GLY A 176 -0.41 -11.51 -5.73
CA GLY A 176 1.04 -11.46 -5.68
C GLY A 176 1.59 -12.86 -5.98
N PHE A 177 2.40 -13.02 -7.03
CA PHE A 177 2.89 -14.33 -7.44
C PHE A 177 4.10 -14.27 -8.37
N ARG A 178 4.87 -15.34 -8.33
CA ARG A 178 5.85 -15.72 -9.34
C ARG A 178 5.47 -17.03 -10.02
N TYR A 179 4.84 -17.92 -9.23
CA TYR A 179 4.47 -19.26 -9.68
C TYR A 179 2.95 -19.39 -9.71
N ILE A 180 2.46 -20.18 -10.68
CA ILE A 180 1.09 -20.67 -10.64
C ILE A 180 1.08 -22.19 -10.66
N ALA A 181 0.08 -22.77 -9.99
CA ALA A 181 -0.27 -24.18 -10.11
C ALA A 181 -1.59 -24.30 -10.88
N ILE A 182 -1.65 -25.25 -11.81
CA ILE A 182 -2.74 -25.41 -12.77
C ILE A 182 -3.46 -26.71 -12.49
N ASP A 183 -4.78 -26.64 -12.35
CA ASP A 183 -5.64 -27.83 -12.23
C ASP A 183 -6.63 -27.85 -13.42
N GLY A 184 -6.97 -29.03 -13.90
CA GLY A 184 -8.03 -29.25 -14.90
C GLY A 184 -7.59 -29.12 -16.35
N ILE A 185 -6.29 -29.04 -16.66
CA ILE A 185 -5.72 -29.08 -18.00
C ILE A 185 -4.79 -30.28 -18.11
N GLU A 186 -5.01 -31.16 -19.09
CA GLU A 186 -4.23 -32.40 -19.24
C GLU A 186 -2.84 -32.19 -19.85
N ASP A 187 -2.74 -31.37 -20.90
CA ASP A 187 -1.48 -31.09 -21.63
C ASP A 187 -1.29 -29.57 -21.81
N PRO A 188 -1.01 -28.82 -20.73
CA PRO A 188 -0.82 -27.38 -20.86
C PRO A 188 0.53 -27.07 -21.51
N LYS A 189 0.56 -25.95 -22.22
CA LYS A 189 1.77 -25.41 -22.84
C LYS A 189 2.09 -24.03 -22.26
N PRO A 190 3.38 -23.67 -22.13
CA PRO A 190 3.77 -22.38 -21.58
C PRO A 190 3.07 -21.18 -22.25
N GLU A 191 2.87 -21.26 -23.57
CA GLU A 191 2.28 -20.18 -24.37
C GLU A 191 0.81 -19.88 -24.04
N MET A 192 0.16 -20.76 -23.31
CA MET A 192 -1.21 -20.55 -22.83
C MET A 192 -1.29 -19.52 -21.71
N PHE A 193 -0.18 -19.22 -21.03
CA PHE A 193 -0.17 -18.42 -19.81
C PHE A 193 0.71 -17.18 -19.96
N THR A 194 0.13 -16.02 -19.65
CA THR A 194 0.84 -14.75 -19.63
C THR A 194 0.57 -14.06 -18.30
N ALA A 195 1.61 -13.76 -17.54
CA ALA A 195 1.46 -12.96 -16.33
C ALA A 195 1.42 -11.47 -16.71
N CYS A 196 0.40 -10.78 -16.22
CA CYS A 196 0.11 -9.37 -16.46
C CYS A 196 0.43 -8.55 -15.22
N ALA A 197 1.63 -7.94 -15.16
CA ALA A 197 2.03 -7.10 -14.03
C ALA A 197 1.23 -5.81 -14.03
N MET A 198 0.67 -5.46 -12.86
CA MET A 198 -0.18 -4.29 -12.66
C MET A 198 0.35 -3.44 -11.51
N HIS A 199 0.20 -2.15 -11.64
CA HIS A 199 0.44 -1.15 -10.58
C HIS A 199 -0.13 0.21 -11.00
N SER A 200 -0.17 1.18 -10.07
CA SER A 200 -0.43 2.59 -10.41
C SER A 200 0.61 3.06 -11.41
N ASP A 201 0.16 3.52 -12.60
CA ASP A 201 0.99 3.76 -13.79
C ASP A 201 1.80 5.06 -13.69
N MET A 202 2.60 5.16 -12.62
CA MET A 202 3.50 6.29 -12.39
C MET A 202 4.68 6.27 -13.36
N ALA A 203 5.00 7.43 -13.94
CA ALA A 203 6.13 7.59 -14.83
C ALA A 203 7.46 7.26 -14.13
N LYS A 204 8.32 6.50 -14.81
CA LYS A 204 9.69 6.25 -14.34
C LYS A 204 10.51 7.53 -14.45
N THR A 205 11.19 7.93 -13.37
CA THR A 205 11.97 9.15 -13.29
C THR A 205 13.45 8.95 -13.05
N GLY A 206 13.83 7.76 -12.54
CA GLY A 206 15.21 7.44 -12.21
C GLY A 206 15.71 6.16 -12.86
N GLU A 207 17.00 6.15 -13.19
CA GLU A 207 17.75 4.97 -13.61
C GLU A 207 19.06 4.90 -12.87
N PHE A 208 19.42 3.71 -12.45
CA PHE A 208 20.69 3.45 -11.78
C PHE A 208 21.34 2.19 -12.34
N HIS A 209 22.61 2.28 -12.64
CA HIS A 209 23.46 1.16 -13.00
C HIS A 209 24.89 1.42 -12.54
N CYS A 210 25.57 0.39 -12.03
CA CYS A 210 26.98 0.45 -11.65
C CYS A 210 27.72 -0.85 -12.01
N SER A 211 29.02 -0.89 -11.76
CA SER A 211 29.86 -2.06 -12.04
C SER A 211 29.63 -3.26 -11.10
N ASN A 212 28.85 -3.09 -10.04
CA ASN A 212 28.54 -4.15 -9.08
C ASN A 212 27.17 -4.77 -9.36
N GLU A 213 27.14 -5.99 -9.88
CA GLU A 213 25.91 -6.69 -10.26
C GLU A 213 24.94 -6.93 -9.09
N LYS A 214 25.44 -7.09 -7.84
CA LYS A 214 24.58 -7.24 -6.66
C LYS A 214 23.83 -5.94 -6.35
N VAL A 215 24.47 -4.79 -6.56
CA VAL A 215 23.83 -3.47 -6.38
C VAL A 215 22.81 -3.23 -7.50
N ASN A 216 23.12 -3.61 -8.73
CA ASN A 216 22.16 -3.57 -9.84
C ASN A 216 20.94 -4.46 -9.59
N GLN A 217 21.15 -5.66 -9.02
CA GLN A 217 20.08 -6.55 -8.61
C GLN A 217 19.23 -5.94 -7.48
N LEU A 218 19.85 -5.30 -6.49
CA LEU A 218 19.15 -4.57 -5.44
C LEU A 218 18.25 -3.47 -6.02
N GLN A 219 18.76 -2.67 -6.94
CA GLN A 219 17.99 -1.63 -7.63
C GLN A 219 16.80 -2.23 -8.41
N SER A 220 16.99 -3.37 -9.06
CA SER A 220 15.90 -4.10 -9.72
C SER A 220 14.84 -4.55 -8.72
N ASN A 221 15.26 -5.13 -7.59
CA ASN A 221 14.35 -5.57 -6.52
C ASN A 221 13.55 -4.40 -5.93
N ILE A 222 14.20 -3.25 -5.67
CA ILE A 222 13.54 -2.02 -5.22
C ILE A 222 12.46 -1.58 -6.21
N SER A 223 12.80 -1.57 -7.50
CA SER A 223 11.85 -1.16 -8.55
C SER A 223 10.66 -2.11 -8.68
N TRP A 224 10.87 -3.43 -8.51
CA TRP A 224 9.78 -4.40 -8.50
C TRP A 224 8.96 -4.31 -7.21
N GLY A 225 9.59 -4.21 -6.03
CA GLY A 225 8.88 -4.04 -4.77
C GLY A 225 7.98 -2.79 -4.75
N LEU A 226 8.45 -1.68 -5.35
CA LEU A 226 7.61 -0.49 -5.55
C LEU A 226 6.39 -0.79 -6.42
N ARG A 227 6.58 -1.44 -7.57
CA ARG A 227 5.49 -1.78 -8.49
C ARG A 227 4.50 -2.74 -7.85
N ASP A 228 5.00 -3.71 -7.09
CA ASP A 228 4.18 -4.75 -6.49
C ASP A 228 3.31 -4.22 -5.34
N ASN A 229 3.68 -3.09 -4.73
CA ASN A 229 3.02 -2.55 -3.56
C ASN A 229 2.36 -1.17 -3.77
N PHE A 230 2.58 -0.48 -4.89
CA PHE A 230 1.92 0.79 -5.18
C PHE A 230 0.72 0.55 -6.09
N PHE A 231 -0.41 0.20 -5.47
CA PHE A 231 -1.64 -0.21 -6.12
C PHE A 231 -2.81 0.64 -5.59
N ASP A 232 -2.97 1.84 -6.15
CA ASP A 232 -3.88 2.92 -5.73
C ASP A 232 -3.53 3.58 -4.40
N ILE A 233 -3.01 2.80 -3.45
CA ILE A 233 -2.40 3.20 -2.18
C ILE A 233 -1.06 2.45 -2.01
N PRO A 234 -0.15 2.92 -1.13
CA PRO A 234 1.08 2.18 -0.84
C PRO A 234 0.77 1.02 0.11
N THR A 235 0.53 -0.17 -0.43
CA THR A 235 0.24 -1.38 0.35
C THR A 235 1.50 -2.02 0.93
N ASP A 236 1.37 -2.74 2.05
CA ASP A 236 2.44 -3.48 2.69
C ASP A 236 2.82 -4.77 1.97
N CYS A 237 1.86 -5.37 1.28
CA CYS A 237 2.04 -6.65 0.59
C CYS A 237 0.99 -6.83 -0.52
N PRO A 238 1.29 -7.63 -1.58
CA PRO A 238 0.33 -7.85 -2.65
C PRO A 238 -0.40 -9.20 -2.58
N GLN A 239 0.03 -10.16 -1.73
CA GLN A 239 -0.32 -11.57 -1.91
C GLN A 239 -1.27 -12.14 -0.84
N ARG A 240 -1.16 -11.68 0.42
CA ARG A 240 -1.86 -12.26 1.57
C ARG A 240 -3.12 -11.46 1.95
N ASP A 241 -3.80 -11.91 2.98
CA ASP A 241 -4.99 -11.28 3.57
C ASP A 241 -4.67 -10.02 4.41
N GLU A 242 -3.98 -9.08 3.83
CA GLU A 242 -3.61 -7.79 4.42
C GLU A 242 -3.77 -6.70 3.36
N ARG A 243 -2.74 -6.37 2.59
CA ARG A 243 -2.76 -5.41 1.48
C ARG A 243 -3.29 -4.04 1.91
N LEU A 244 -2.76 -3.56 3.04
CA LEU A 244 -3.19 -2.33 3.68
C LEU A 244 -2.19 -1.19 3.44
N GLY A 245 -2.68 0.05 3.47
CA GLY A 245 -1.86 1.25 3.38
C GLY A 245 -1.15 1.54 4.69
N TRP A 246 -0.18 0.72 5.07
CA TRP A 246 0.62 0.90 6.27
C TRP A 246 1.48 2.15 6.21
N MET A 247 1.29 3.02 7.19
CA MET A 247 1.93 4.33 7.26
C MET A 247 3.44 4.23 7.48
N GLY A 248 3.89 3.28 8.32
CA GLY A 248 5.30 3.05 8.62
C GLY A 248 6.10 2.67 7.38
N ASP A 249 5.60 1.70 6.61
CA ASP A 249 6.21 1.25 5.36
C ASP A 249 6.30 2.39 4.35
N ALA A 250 5.21 3.10 4.16
CA ALA A 250 5.11 4.18 3.17
C ALA A 250 6.03 5.35 3.50
N GLN A 251 6.12 5.77 4.76
CA GLN A 251 6.94 6.93 5.13
C GLN A 251 8.43 6.67 4.88
N ILE A 252 8.93 5.49 5.29
CA ILE A 252 10.35 5.19 5.13
C ILE A 252 10.72 4.98 3.65
N PHE A 253 9.79 4.44 2.85
CA PHE A 253 10.02 4.17 1.44
C PHE A 253 9.78 5.39 0.53
N SER A 254 9.17 6.47 1.03
CA SER A 254 8.73 7.63 0.22
C SER A 254 9.87 8.28 -0.58
N TRP A 255 11.05 8.48 0.00
CA TRP A 255 12.24 8.95 -0.71
C TRP A 255 12.68 8.00 -1.81
N THR A 256 12.76 6.71 -1.50
CA THR A 256 13.14 5.67 -2.46
C THR A 256 12.16 5.63 -3.63
N ALA A 257 10.87 5.74 -3.35
CA ALA A 257 9.83 5.80 -4.37
C ALA A 257 10.01 7.02 -5.29
N ALA A 258 10.25 8.21 -4.71
CA ALA A 258 10.41 9.47 -5.44
C ALA A 258 11.66 9.47 -6.35
N PHE A 259 12.74 8.78 -5.98
CA PHE A 259 13.91 8.60 -6.86
C PHE A 259 13.63 7.73 -8.08
N ASN A 260 12.70 6.78 -7.98
CA ASN A 260 12.43 5.79 -9.02
C ASN A 260 11.23 6.15 -9.90
N ARG A 261 10.22 6.82 -9.34
CA ARG A 261 8.95 7.15 -10.01
C ARG A 261 8.49 8.56 -9.69
N ASN A 262 7.69 9.14 -10.56
CA ASN A 262 6.98 10.38 -10.25
C ASN A 262 5.80 10.06 -9.32
N THR A 263 6.02 10.26 -8.03
CA THR A 263 5.05 9.95 -6.97
C THR A 263 4.21 11.15 -6.54
N ALA A 264 4.36 12.30 -7.19
CA ALA A 264 3.72 13.53 -6.74
C ALA A 264 2.20 13.40 -6.61
N ARG A 265 1.51 12.93 -7.67
CA ARG A 265 0.05 12.75 -7.64
C ARG A 265 -0.39 11.63 -6.72
N PHE A 266 0.35 10.51 -6.74
CA PHE A 266 0.07 9.34 -5.91
C PHE A 266 0.07 9.70 -4.42
N PHE A 267 1.12 10.34 -3.94
CA PHE A 267 1.19 10.76 -2.54
C PHE A 267 0.27 11.95 -2.22
N THR A 268 0.03 12.88 -3.16
CA THR A 268 -0.94 13.97 -2.92
C THR A 268 -2.35 13.40 -2.69
N LYS A 269 -2.80 12.44 -3.50
CA LYS A 269 -4.08 11.75 -3.29
C LYS A 269 -4.10 11.06 -1.93
N TRP A 270 -3.08 10.27 -1.63
CA TRP A 270 -3.05 9.53 -0.36
C TRP A 270 -2.95 10.44 0.87
N MET A 271 -2.28 11.58 0.78
CA MET A 271 -2.29 12.59 1.85
C MET A 271 -3.68 13.19 2.11
N ARG A 272 -4.53 13.28 1.10
CA ARG A 272 -5.94 13.66 1.28
C ARG A 272 -6.73 12.59 2.03
N ASP A 273 -6.50 11.31 1.72
CA ASP A 273 -7.08 10.19 2.45
C ASP A 273 -6.62 10.21 3.92
N ILE A 274 -5.31 10.39 4.18
CA ILE A 274 -4.75 10.51 5.53
C ILE A 274 -5.40 11.69 6.28
N SER A 275 -5.51 12.85 5.64
CA SER A 275 -6.10 14.05 6.26
C SER A 275 -7.58 13.88 6.58
N ALA A 276 -8.33 13.12 5.76
CA ALA A 276 -9.74 12.85 5.99
C ALA A 276 -9.98 11.93 7.20
N GLU A 277 -9.04 11.03 7.50
CA GLU A 277 -9.16 10.06 8.60
C GLU A 277 -8.44 10.50 9.89
N SER A 278 -7.71 11.61 9.84
CA SER A 278 -6.93 12.15 10.97
C SER A 278 -7.69 13.26 11.70
N SER A 279 -7.44 13.40 13.01
CA SER A 279 -7.93 14.53 13.79
C SER A 279 -7.06 14.76 15.03
N LEU A 280 -7.13 15.98 15.58
CA LEU A 280 -6.44 16.31 16.84
C LEU A 280 -6.86 15.41 18.02
N GLU A 281 -8.11 14.94 18.05
CA GLU A 281 -8.62 14.07 19.11
C GLU A 281 -8.12 12.61 18.97
N LYS A 282 -8.13 12.08 17.74
CA LYS A 282 -7.84 10.67 17.45
C LYS A 282 -6.38 10.42 17.04
N GLY A 283 -5.68 11.46 16.62
CA GLY A 283 -4.36 11.33 16.00
C GLY A 283 -4.45 10.89 14.54
N VAL A 284 -3.43 10.21 14.08
CA VAL A 284 -3.29 9.69 12.72
C VAL A 284 -3.28 8.16 12.77
N PRO A 285 -4.14 7.45 12.02
CA PRO A 285 -4.21 5.99 12.07
C PRO A 285 -2.94 5.31 11.56
N HIS A 286 -2.75 4.04 11.88
CA HIS A 286 -1.58 3.25 11.45
C HIS A 286 -1.66 2.82 9.99
N VAL A 287 -2.86 2.67 9.46
CA VAL A 287 -3.15 2.33 8.06
C VAL A 287 -4.18 3.31 7.50
N VAL A 288 -4.07 3.61 6.22
CA VAL A 288 -5.06 4.46 5.53
C VAL A 288 -5.42 3.80 4.19
N PRO A 289 -6.72 3.50 3.96
CA PRO A 289 -7.89 3.70 4.84
C PRO A 289 -7.82 2.95 6.18
N ASP A 290 -8.39 3.53 7.25
CA ASP A 290 -8.35 2.95 8.60
C ASP A 290 -9.26 1.73 8.74
N LEU A 291 -8.68 0.54 8.69
CA LEU A 291 -9.36 -0.74 8.82
C LEU A 291 -9.10 -1.45 10.15
N ILE A 292 -8.17 -0.94 10.97
CA ILE A 292 -7.73 -1.62 12.21
C ILE A 292 -8.12 -0.86 13.48
N GLY A 293 -8.65 0.35 13.34
CA GLY A 293 -9.11 1.17 14.45
C GLY A 293 -8.11 2.24 14.90
N ASN A 294 -8.59 3.13 15.74
CA ASN A 294 -7.97 4.40 16.12
C ASN A 294 -6.73 4.25 17.00
N TYR A 295 -5.67 3.73 16.48
CA TYR A 295 -4.36 3.71 17.12
C TYR A 295 -3.42 4.67 16.41
N SER A 296 -2.57 5.35 17.18
CA SER A 296 -1.51 6.22 16.66
C SER A 296 -0.20 5.89 17.35
N SER A 297 0.90 5.86 16.59
CA SER A 297 2.24 5.65 17.14
C SER A 297 3.29 6.35 16.30
N ALA A 298 4.44 6.56 16.92
CA ALA A 298 5.59 7.09 16.24
C ALA A 298 6.07 6.17 15.11
N ALA A 299 6.80 6.72 14.18
CA ALA A 299 7.31 6.13 12.95
C ALA A 299 6.21 5.75 11.92
N TRP A 300 5.03 5.30 12.36
CA TRP A 300 3.88 5.04 11.48
C TRP A 300 3.10 6.31 11.17
N SER A 301 2.46 6.87 12.18
CA SER A 301 1.62 8.07 12.03
C SER A 301 2.40 9.32 11.59
N ASP A 302 3.70 9.31 11.76
CA ASP A 302 4.62 10.36 11.29
C ASP A 302 4.65 10.52 9.77
N ALA A 303 4.12 9.54 9.02
CA ALA A 303 3.91 9.64 7.57
C ALA A 303 3.10 10.89 7.18
N ALA A 304 2.16 11.32 8.04
CA ALA A 304 1.36 12.53 7.86
C ALA A 304 2.20 13.80 7.74
N VAL A 305 3.42 13.80 8.26
CA VAL A 305 4.37 14.92 8.19
C VAL A 305 5.50 14.64 7.20
N ILE A 306 6.02 13.41 7.20
CA ILE A 306 7.21 13.07 6.41
C ILE A 306 6.90 13.04 4.92
N ILE A 307 5.77 12.44 4.51
CA ILE A 307 5.44 12.29 3.08
C ILE A 307 5.23 13.63 2.38
N PRO A 308 4.42 14.59 2.89
CA PRO A 308 4.27 15.88 2.23
C PRO A 308 5.59 16.65 2.17
N TRP A 309 6.45 16.51 3.19
CA TRP A 309 7.80 17.10 3.15
C TRP A 309 8.67 16.47 2.06
N VAL A 310 8.66 15.15 1.91
CA VAL A 310 9.39 14.45 0.83
C VAL A 310 8.92 14.89 -0.55
N VAL A 311 7.61 15.00 -0.77
CA VAL A 311 7.04 15.45 -2.04
C VAL A 311 7.45 16.90 -2.33
N TYR A 312 7.36 17.78 -1.34
CA TYR A 312 7.82 19.16 -1.48
C TYR A 312 9.32 19.26 -1.83
N GLN A 313 10.16 18.51 -1.09
CA GLN A 313 11.60 18.52 -1.35
C GLN A 313 11.96 17.96 -2.74
N THR A 314 11.20 16.99 -3.21
CA THR A 314 11.47 16.34 -4.51
C THR A 314 11.01 17.19 -5.69
N TYR A 315 9.82 17.80 -5.59
CA TYR A 315 9.15 18.44 -6.74
C TYR A 315 9.04 19.95 -6.63
N GLY A 316 9.38 20.55 -5.49
CA GLY A 316 9.25 22.01 -5.25
C GLY A 316 7.80 22.51 -5.16
N ASP A 317 6.82 21.62 -5.08
CA ASP A 317 5.40 21.99 -5.05
C ASP A 317 4.96 22.29 -3.62
N MET A 318 4.73 23.55 -3.33
CA MET A 318 4.28 24.01 -2.01
C MET A 318 2.82 23.68 -1.72
N ARG A 319 2.01 23.39 -2.73
CA ARG A 319 0.57 23.13 -2.56
C ARG A 319 0.33 21.93 -1.64
N ILE A 320 1.18 20.90 -1.71
CA ILE A 320 1.04 19.75 -0.82
C ILE A 320 1.26 20.13 0.65
N LEU A 321 2.19 21.05 0.93
CA LEU A 321 2.40 21.55 2.30
C LEU A 321 1.21 22.38 2.77
N GLU A 322 0.64 23.22 1.89
CA GLU A 322 -0.55 24.03 2.19
C GLU A 322 -1.76 23.13 2.50
N GLU A 323 -2.03 22.15 1.63
CA GLU A 323 -3.14 21.20 1.79
C GLU A 323 -2.98 20.31 3.03
N SER A 324 -1.78 19.83 3.30
CA SER A 324 -1.48 18.94 4.42
C SER A 324 -1.22 19.68 5.75
N TRP A 325 -1.10 21.00 5.74
CA TRP A 325 -0.68 21.79 6.90
C TRP A 325 -1.46 21.44 8.17
N LYS A 326 -2.78 21.38 8.07
CA LYS A 326 -3.64 21.06 9.21
C LYS A 326 -3.30 19.69 9.79
N CYS A 327 -3.23 18.66 8.98
CA CYS A 327 -2.90 17.30 9.41
C CYS A 327 -1.49 17.23 10.04
N MET A 328 -0.51 17.90 9.42
CA MET A 328 0.88 17.91 9.88
C MET A 328 1.04 18.50 11.28
N HIS A 329 0.48 19.70 11.52
CA HIS A 329 0.65 20.34 12.83
C HIS A 329 -0.24 19.69 13.91
N GLU A 330 -1.48 19.30 13.57
CA GLU A 330 -2.37 18.60 14.52
C GLU A 330 -1.77 17.27 14.99
N TRP A 331 -0.99 16.59 14.16
CA TRP A 331 -0.27 15.39 14.59
C TRP A 331 0.79 15.71 15.67
N VAL A 332 1.58 16.74 15.47
CA VAL A 332 2.57 17.17 16.49
C VAL A 332 1.89 17.65 17.78
N ASP A 333 0.78 18.38 17.65
CA ASP A 333 0.00 18.84 18.79
C ASP A 333 -0.64 17.66 19.55
N TYR A 334 -1.13 16.64 18.83
CA TYR A 334 -1.62 15.40 19.43
C TYR A 334 -0.53 14.69 20.24
N ILE A 335 0.69 14.58 19.72
CA ILE A 335 1.81 13.99 20.47
C ILE A 335 2.10 14.82 21.70
N GLN A 336 2.13 16.14 21.58
CA GLN A 336 2.38 17.05 22.69
C GLN A 336 1.39 16.84 23.84
N ASP A 337 0.12 16.63 23.54
CA ASP A 337 -0.91 16.34 24.55
C ASP A 337 -0.71 15.00 25.26
N LYS A 338 0.05 14.06 24.68
CA LYS A 338 0.37 12.75 25.26
C LYS A 338 1.70 12.73 26.02
N THR A 339 2.44 13.85 26.03
CA THR A 339 3.72 13.92 26.72
C THR A 339 3.54 13.97 28.24
N ASN A 340 4.54 13.47 28.97
CA ASN A 340 4.63 13.60 30.43
C ASN A 340 5.05 15.03 30.83
N GLU A 341 5.23 15.25 32.13
CA GLU A 341 5.66 16.53 32.70
C GLU A 341 7.02 17.05 32.20
N ASN A 342 7.86 16.16 31.70
CA ASN A 342 9.16 16.48 31.06
C ASN A 342 9.03 16.79 29.56
N GLY A 343 7.83 16.71 28.99
CA GLY A 343 7.57 16.93 27.56
C GLY A 343 8.02 15.78 26.67
N LEU A 344 8.10 14.56 27.20
CA LEU A 344 8.43 13.33 26.46
C LEU A 344 7.21 12.42 26.34
N TRP A 345 7.03 11.80 25.19
CA TRP A 345 5.99 10.82 24.93
C TRP A 345 6.41 9.45 25.47
N MET A 346 5.93 9.12 26.67
CA MET A 346 6.33 7.94 27.44
C MET A 346 5.14 7.01 27.72
N SER A 347 4.12 6.98 26.85
CA SER A 347 2.90 6.22 27.05
C SER A 347 2.29 5.73 25.76
N GLY A 348 1.34 4.80 25.85
CA GLY A 348 0.62 4.26 24.71
C GLY A 348 1.39 3.13 24.00
N TYR A 349 0.75 2.58 22.98
CA TYR A 349 1.34 1.54 22.15
C TYR A 349 2.34 2.14 21.15
N GLN A 350 3.51 1.53 21.04
CA GLN A 350 4.56 1.90 20.09
C GLN A 350 5.11 0.64 19.42
N TYR A 351 5.30 0.68 18.12
CA TYR A 351 5.92 -0.42 17.38
C TYR A 351 7.43 -0.52 17.66
N GLY A 352 8.07 0.59 18.02
CA GLY A 352 9.52 0.63 18.25
C GLY A 352 10.31 0.28 16.98
N ASP A 353 11.40 -0.46 17.17
CA ASP A 353 12.21 -1.02 16.07
C ASP A 353 11.60 -2.35 15.61
N TRP A 354 10.56 -2.26 14.77
CA TRP A 354 9.74 -3.38 14.35
C TRP A 354 10.52 -4.39 13.52
N LEU A 355 10.44 -5.67 13.90
CA LEU A 355 11.10 -6.80 13.24
C LEU A 355 12.64 -6.68 13.15
N ALA A 356 13.29 -5.96 14.07
CA ALA A 356 14.75 -5.89 14.11
C ALA A 356 15.40 -7.24 14.43
N LEU A 357 14.71 -8.14 15.13
CA LEU A 357 15.12 -9.52 15.46
C LEU A 357 16.44 -9.58 16.26
N ASP A 358 16.76 -8.54 17.00
CA ASP A 358 18.01 -8.38 17.76
C ASP A 358 17.83 -8.63 19.29
N ARG A 359 16.67 -9.13 19.71
CA ARG A 359 16.45 -9.59 21.09
C ARG A 359 16.86 -11.06 21.25
N GLU A 360 17.60 -11.35 22.33
CA GLU A 360 18.07 -12.69 22.63
C GLU A 360 16.98 -13.62 23.18
N GLU A 361 15.90 -13.09 23.76
CA GLU A 361 14.81 -13.88 24.36
C GLU A 361 13.44 -13.50 23.82
N GLY A 362 12.67 -14.50 23.46
CA GLY A 362 11.25 -14.41 23.16
C GLY A 362 10.91 -14.07 21.70
N ASP A 363 9.70 -14.43 21.32
CA ASP A 363 9.10 -14.14 20.02
C ASP A 363 8.58 -12.69 19.98
N SER A 364 9.48 -11.73 20.18
CA SER A 364 9.10 -10.32 20.14
C SER A 364 9.35 -9.75 18.75
N SER A 365 8.30 -9.28 18.11
CA SER A 365 8.40 -8.51 16.85
C SER A 365 9.02 -7.12 17.06
N VAL A 366 9.18 -6.66 18.30
CA VAL A 366 9.83 -5.39 18.66
C VAL A 366 11.29 -5.64 18.99
N GLY A 367 12.22 -4.92 18.35
CA GLY A 367 13.66 -5.01 18.57
C GLY A 367 14.12 -4.53 19.95
N ALA A 368 15.42 -4.60 20.19
CA ALA A 368 16.04 -4.26 21.47
C ALA A 368 16.09 -2.75 21.77
N THR A 369 15.93 -1.89 20.77
CA THR A 369 15.87 -0.43 20.96
C THR A 369 14.65 -0.05 21.80
N ASP A 370 14.85 0.78 22.82
CA ASP A 370 13.76 1.27 23.67
C ASP A 370 12.66 1.94 22.82
N ILE A 371 11.40 1.50 23.02
CA ILE A 371 10.27 1.96 22.22
C ILE A 371 9.98 3.45 22.36
N TYR A 372 10.20 4.01 23.56
CA TYR A 372 9.98 5.43 23.81
C TYR A 372 11.17 6.27 23.37
N PHE A 373 12.37 5.69 23.30
CA PHE A 373 13.48 6.34 22.60
C PHE A 373 13.12 6.57 21.13
N VAL A 374 12.64 5.53 20.44
CA VAL A 374 12.20 5.64 19.05
C VAL A 374 11.08 6.66 18.91
N ALA A 375 10.05 6.59 19.78
CA ALA A 375 8.92 7.50 19.74
C ALA A 375 9.35 8.97 19.88
N ASN A 376 10.22 9.29 20.84
CA ASN A 376 10.68 10.65 21.06
C ASN A 376 11.68 11.13 20.01
N ALA A 377 12.45 10.23 19.42
CA ALA A 377 13.31 10.55 18.27
C ALA A 377 12.46 11.00 17.07
N TYR A 378 11.41 10.28 16.74
CA TYR A 378 10.47 10.65 15.68
C TYR A 378 9.65 11.89 16.02
N TYR A 379 9.18 12.04 17.26
CA TYR A 379 8.50 13.26 17.71
C TYR A 379 9.35 14.51 17.45
N LEU A 380 10.64 14.47 17.81
CA LEU A 380 11.58 15.56 17.51
C LEU A 380 11.75 15.77 16.01
N TYR A 381 11.90 14.70 15.24
CA TYR A 381 12.06 14.80 13.81
C TYR A 381 10.86 15.47 13.14
N VAL A 382 9.63 15.02 13.43
CA VAL A 382 8.45 15.62 12.80
C VAL A 382 8.15 17.02 13.33
N THR A 383 8.46 17.32 14.60
CA THR A 383 8.37 18.70 15.12
C THR A 383 9.28 19.65 14.33
N ASN A 384 10.51 19.23 14.01
CA ASN A 384 11.41 20.00 13.18
C ASN A 384 10.89 20.16 11.74
N LEU A 385 10.30 19.11 11.16
CA LEU A 385 9.70 19.19 9.81
C LEU A 385 8.49 20.13 9.77
N VAL A 386 7.65 20.12 10.80
CA VAL A 386 6.51 21.06 10.91
C VAL A 386 6.99 22.50 11.07
N GLN A 387 8.06 22.72 11.84
CA GLN A 387 8.69 24.03 11.96
C GLN A 387 9.20 24.54 10.60
N GLN A 388 9.93 23.68 9.84
CA GLN A 388 10.43 24.04 8.50
C GLN A 388 9.29 24.27 7.52
N THR A 389 8.22 23.48 7.59
CA THR A 389 7.02 23.65 6.78
C THR A 389 6.33 24.99 7.08
N ALA A 390 6.18 25.35 8.37
CA ALA A 390 5.63 26.64 8.77
C ALA A 390 6.47 27.80 8.18
N ALA A 391 7.81 27.69 8.27
CA ALA A 391 8.72 28.69 7.69
C ALA A 391 8.58 28.80 6.17
N ALA A 392 8.50 27.66 5.45
CA ALA A 392 8.30 27.64 4.00
C ALA A 392 6.97 28.28 3.58
N LEU A 393 5.90 28.04 4.35
CA LEU A 393 4.56 28.62 4.14
C LEU A 393 4.43 30.07 4.63
N GLY A 394 5.50 30.69 5.18
CA GLY A 394 5.46 32.05 5.72
C GLY A 394 4.67 32.20 7.02
N LYS A 395 4.34 31.12 7.69
CA LYS A 395 3.61 31.07 8.97
C LYS A 395 4.56 31.33 10.16
N LYS A 396 5.05 32.55 10.26
CA LYS A 396 6.13 32.91 11.18
C LYS A 396 5.84 32.57 12.64
N LYS A 397 4.62 32.82 13.12
CA LYS A 397 4.24 32.53 14.52
C LYS A 397 4.31 31.01 14.81
N ASP A 398 3.85 30.21 13.88
CA ASP A 398 3.86 28.75 14.01
C ASP A 398 5.31 28.23 13.94
N ALA A 399 6.12 28.79 13.03
CA ALA A 399 7.55 28.45 12.95
C ALA A 399 8.29 28.75 14.27
N ASP A 400 8.07 29.91 14.89
CA ASP A 400 8.68 30.28 16.16
C ASP A 400 8.17 29.35 17.31
N TYR A 401 6.88 28.98 17.29
CA TYR A 401 6.29 28.07 18.26
C TYR A 401 6.90 26.66 18.19
N TYR A 402 6.93 26.05 17.02
CA TYR A 402 7.49 24.69 16.84
C TYR A 402 9.00 24.66 17.01
N GLN A 403 9.70 25.75 16.72
CA GLN A 403 11.13 25.88 17.07
C GLN A 403 11.33 25.82 18.60
N THR A 404 10.55 26.56 19.35
CA THR A 404 10.60 26.58 20.82
C THR A 404 10.25 25.19 21.40
N LEU A 405 9.22 24.54 20.85
CA LEU A 405 8.81 23.19 21.22
C LEU A 405 9.95 22.19 20.99
N TYR A 406 10.55 22.22 19.79
CA TYR A 406 11.68 21.36 19.42
C TYR A 406 12.86 21.53 20.40
N GLU A 407 13.29 22.75 20.67
CA GLU A 407 14.44 23.00 21.56
C GLU A 407 14.18 22.51 22.99
N ARG A 408 12.98 22.74 23.51
CA ARG A 408 12.58 22.25 24.84
C ARG A 408 12.57 20.72 24.89
N THR A 409 11.93 20.07 23.91
CA THR A 409 11.84 18.61 23.84
C THR A 409 13.20 17.98 23.61
N LEU A 410 14.06 18.56 22.76
CA LEU A 410 15.43 18.09 22.55
C LEU A 410 16.27 18.11 23.83
N LYS A 411 16.13 19.16 24.65
CA LYS A 411 16.79 19.24 25.95
C LYS A 411 16.35 18.12 26.89
N SER A 412 15.06 17.83 26.94
CA SER A 412 14.51 16.73 27.74
C SER A 412 14.95 15.36 27.21
N PHE A 413 14.93 15.18 25.91
CA PHE A 413 15.41 13.96 25.27
C PHE A 413 16.91 13.70 25.57
N GLN A 414 17.73 14.73 25.49
CA GLN A 414 19.15 14.61 25.80
C GLN A 414 19.40 14.34 27.29
N ALA A 415 18.56 14.83 28.18
CA ALA A 415 18.65 14.55 29.61
C ALA A 415 18.24 13.10 29.95
N GLU A 416 17.25 12.56 29.26
CA GLU A 416 16.73 11.21 29.47
C GLU A 416 17.64 10.14 28.87
N TYR A 417 18.07 10.35 27.63
CA TYR A 417 18.68 9.28 26.81
C TYR A 417 20.21 9.40 26.64
N PHE A 418 20.85 10.45 27.16
CA PHE A 418 22.30 10.57 27.09
C PHE A 418 22.91 10.77 28.47
N THR A 419 24.00 10.07 28.73
CA THR A 419 24.82 10.31 29.93
C THR A 419 25.52 11.66 29.84
N SER A 420 26.05 12.16 30.96
CA SER A 420 26.86 13.39 31.00
C SER A 420 28.13 13.33 30.13
N ARG A 421 28.56 12.12 29.78
CA ARG A 421 29.71 11.86 28.88
C ARG A 421 29.30 11.65 27.43
N GLY A 422 28.04 11.84 27.07
CA GLY A 422 27.53 11.70 25.72
C GLY A 422 27.23 10.27 25.25
N ARG A 423 27.30 9.27 26.15
CA ARG A 423 26.88 7.90 25.79
C ARG A 423 25.37 7.82 25.72
N ILE A 424 24.86 7.20 24.66
CA ILE A 424 23.45 6.91 24.49
C ILE A 424 23.03 5.73 25.37
N VAL A 425 21.84 5.80 25.95
CA VAL A 425 21.29 4.74 26.82
C VAL A 425 20.91 3.51 26.01
N SER A 426 20.37 3.71 24.80
CA SER A 426 20.01 2.63 23.88
C SER A 426 21.21 2.34 22.97
N GLU A 427 22.09 1.41 23.37
CA GLU A 427 23.34 1.05 22.65
C GLU A 427 23.05 0.09 21.47
N THR A 428 21.94 0.27 20.75
CA THR A 428 21.59 -0.48 19.56
C THR A 428 22.02 0.27 18.29
N GLN A 429 22.13 -0.45 17.16
CA GLN A 429 22.40 0.18 15.88
C GLN A 429 21.35 1.23 15.54
N THR A 430 20.07 0.89 15.67
CA THR A 430 18.93 1.79 15.43
C THR A 430 18.96 3.02 16.32
N GLY A 431 19.22 2.85 17.62
CA GLY A 431 19.37 3.98 18.56
C GLY A 431 20.46 4.95 18.12
N CYS A 432 21.64 4.45 17.74
CA CYS A 432 22.73 5.27 17.23
C CYS A 432 22.38 5.97 15.90
N VAL A 433 21.77 5.25 14.96
CA VAL A 433 21.37 5.81 13.66
C VAL A 433 20.35 6.93 13.84
N LEU A 434 19.29 6.73 14.63
CA LEU A 434 18.29 7.77 14.88
C LEU A 434 18.89 9.00 15.56
N ALA A 435 19.75 8.80 16.57
CA ALA A 435 20.41 9.89 17.26
C ALA A 435 21.27 10.76 16.33
N LEU A 436 21.97 10.12 15.38
CA LEU A 436 22.84 10.81 14.42
C LEU A 436 22.03 11.42 13.27
N TYR A 437 21.15 10.66 12.66
CA TYR A 437 20.41 11.09 11.47
C TYR A 437 19.42 12.23 11.77
N PHE A 438 18.73 12.19 12.92
CA PHE A 438 17.85 13.25 13.35
C PHE A 438 18.54 14.39 14.12
N HIS A 439 19.88 14.34 14.22
CA HIS A 439 20.68 15.36 14.89
C HIS A 439 20.38 15.55 16.40
N LEU A 440 20.02 14.46 17.09
CA LEU A 440 19.62 14.50 18.50
C LEU A 440 20.79 14.51 19.49
N ALA A 441 21.94 13.97 19.08
CA ALA A 441 23.17 14.03 19.88
C ALA A 441 23.76 15.45 19.85
N LYS A 442 24.43 15.86 20.97
CA LYS A 442 25.19 17.12 21.00
C LYS A 442 26.36 17.03 20.01
N GLU A 443 26.71 18.16 19.38
CA GLU A 443 27.79 18.23 18.40
C GLU A 443 29.12 17.57 18.85
N LYS A 444 29.47 17.80 20.10
CA LYS A 444 30.68 17.23 20.70
C LYS A 444 30.64 15.72 20.97
N ASP A 445 29.43 15.13 20.92
CA ASP A 445 29.14 13.73 21.27
C ASP A 445 28.83 12.88 20.01
N ARG A 446 28.87 13.49 18.81
CA ARG A 446 28.63 12.87 17.48
C ARG A 446 29.80 12.08 16.93
#